data_507bffe24f15261806e1a39d37834000
#
_entry.id   507bffe24f15261806e1a39d37834000
#
_cell.length_a   1.000
_cell.length_b   1.000
_cell.length_c   1.000
_cell.angle_alpha   90.00
_cell.angle_beta   90.00
_cell.angle_gamma   90.00
#
_symmetry.space_group_name_H-M   'P 1'
#
loop_
_entity.id
_entity.type
_entity.pdbx_description
1 polymer ?
#
loop_
_entity_poly.entity_id
_entity_poly.type
_entity_poly.pdbx_seq_one_letter_code
_entity_poly.pdbx_strand_id
1 'polypeptide(L)'
;MEVIIPCAGASSRFPNMRPKYLLTDYAGRLMIENAAANYIDKHRITIVILKEHDERFMARKKLEEAFGNKIDTVVLDKPTSGPADTVYQAIKRGRINVNSSLLIKDCDGFYQTEEKDGNVIYIAKLSNHPRIRTAGA
;
A
#
# COMPACT_ATOMS: atom_id res chain seq x y z
N MET A 1 15.85 4.59 1.65
CA MET A 1 15.01 3.37 1.73
C MET A 1 13.96 3.43 0.64
N GLU A 2 13.61 2.31 0.04
CA GLU A 2 12.47 2.19 -0.89
C GLU A 2 11.25 1.70 -0.09
N VAL A 3 10.09 2.30 -0.35
CA VAL A 3 8.82 1.86 0.27
C VAL A 3 7.91 1.29 -0.80
N ILE A 4 7.39 0.08 -0.60
CA ILE A 4 6.41 -0.53 -1.50
C ILE A 4 5.07 -0.65 -0.77
N ILE A 5 4.01 -0.14 -1.39
CA ILE A 5 2.64 -0.27 -0.89
C ILE A 5 1.87 -1.18 -1.86
N PRO A 6 1.65 -2.46 -1.52
CA PRO A 6 0.95 -3.41 -2.37
C PRO A 6 -0.57 -3.16 -2.29
N CYS A 7 -1.16 -2.68 -3.40
CA CYS A 7 -2.59 -2.41 -3.54
C CYS A 7 -3.27 -3.27 -4.62
N ALA A 8 -2.61 -4.33 -5.08
CA ALA A 8 -3.08 -5.20 -6.17
C ALA A 8 -3.94 -6.38 -5.69
N GLY A 9 -4.54 -6.29 -4.51
CA GLY A 9 -5.50 -7.27 -4.02
C GLY A 9 -6.86 -7.14 -4.73
N ALA A 10 -7.55 -8.25 -4.94
CA ALA A 10 -8.84 -8.31 -5.65
C ALA A 10 -10.01 -7.63 -4.90
N SER A 11 -9.81 -7.16 -3.67
CA SER A 11 -10.86 -6.53 -2.81
C SER A 11 -12.18 -7.33 -2.75
N SER A 12 -12.08 -8.66 -2.83
CA SER A 12 -13.21 -9.58 -3.01
C SER A 12 -14.28 -9.51 -1.92
N ARG A 13 -13.91 -9.01 -0.73
CA ARG A 13 -14.86 -8.83 0.39
C ARG A 13 -15.90 -7.71 0.15
N PHE A 14 -15.60 -6.80 -0.78
CA PHE A 14 -16.45 -5.66 -1.10
C PHE A 14 -16.50 -5.44 -2.62
N PRO A 15 -17.16 -6.35 -3.38
CA PRO A 15 -17.03 -6.41 -4.85
C PRO A 15 -17.57 -5.17 -5.57
N ASN A 16 -18.48 -4.42 -4.95
CA ASN A 16 -19.11 -3.23 -5.54
C ASN A 16 -18.54 -1.92 -5.01
N MET A 17 -17.51 -1.97 -4.17
CA MET A 17 -16.90 -0.78 -3.60
C MET A 17 -15.57 -0.47 -4.30
N ARG A 18 -15.15 0.80 -4.20
CA ARG A 18 -13.79 1.17 -4.56
C ARG A 18 -12.79 0.33 -3.75
N PRO A 19 -11.61 0.04 -4.32
CA PRO A 19 -10.52 -0.56 -3.55
C PRO A 19 -10.23 0.26 -2.29
N LYS A 20 -9.90 -0.40 -1.19
CA LYS A 20 -9.70 0.24 0.12
C LYS A 20 -8.78 1.47 0.06
N TYR A 21 -7.68 1.37 -0.65
CA TYR A 21 -6.71 2.45 -0.73
C TYR A 21 -7.27 3.74 -1.37
N LEU A 22 -8.36 3.64 -2.15
CA LEU A 22 -9.07 4.76 -2.77
C LEU A 22 -10.30 5.24 -1.98
N LEU A 23 -10.59 4.64 -0.82
CA LEU A 23 -11.61 5.17 0.09
C LEU A 23 -11.09 6.46 0.73
N THR A 24 -12.02 7.36 1.02
CA THR A 24 -11.69 8.64 1.66
C THR A 24 -12.04 8.65 3.13
N ASP A 25 -11.24 9.33 3.92
CA ASP A 25 -11.56 9.68 5.29
C ASP A 25 -12.59 10.85 5.33
N TYR A 26 -12.99 11.26 6.54
CA TYR A 26 -13.92 12.38 6.74
C TYR A 26 -13.37 13.74 6.27
N ALA A 27 -12.05 13.86 6.10
CA ALA A 27 -11.38 15.05 5.57
C ALA A 27 -11.21 15.01 4.03
N GLY A 28 -11.69 13.95 3.38
CA GLY A 28 -11.60 13.76 1.93
C GLY A 28 -10.26 13.22 1.44
N ARG A 29 -9.33 12.85 2.34
CA ARG A 29 -8.05 12.25 1.97
C ARG A 29 -8.22 10.77 1.70
N LEU A 30 -7.50 10.24 0.71
CA LEU A 30 -7.47 8.81 0.45
C LEU A 30 -6.84 8.04 1.61
N MET A 31 -7.29 6.82 1.89
CA MET A 31 -6.69 5.96 2.91
C MET A 31 -5.19 5.78 2.68
N ILE A 32 -4.77 5.66 1.43
CA ILE A 32 -3.35 5.52 1.10
C ILE A 32 -2.53 6.78 1.40
N GLU A 33 -3.11 7.98 1.36
CA GLU A 33 -2.41 9.20 1.79
C GLU A 33 -2.07 9.13 3.27
N ASN A 34 -3.02 8.66 4.08
CA ASN A 34 -2.77 8.45 5.51
C ASN A 34 -1.73 7.35 5.75
N ALA A 35 -1.78 6.25 4.99
CA ALA A 35 -0.80 5.17 5.10
C ALA A 35 0.62 5.60 4.70
N ALA A 36 0.76 6.48 3.72
CA ALA A 36 2.04 6.98 3.20
C ALA A 36 2.59 8.19 3.96
N ALA A 37 1.78 8.87 4.79
CA ALA A 37 2.08 10.18 5.36
C ALA A 37 3.46 10.29 6.06
N ASN A 38 3.88 9.24 6.77
CA ASN A 38 5.14 9.24 7.49
C ASN A 38 6.38 9.02 6.62
N TYR A 39 6.17 8.64 5.35
CA TYR A 39 7.23 8.19 4.44
C TYR A 39 7.41 9.07 3.20
N ILE A 40 6.34 9.76 2.77
CA ILE A 40 6.27 10.44 1.46
C ILE A 40 7.31 11.54 1.26
N ASP A 41 7.71 12.23 2.31
CA ASP A 41 8.69 13.31 2.21
C ASP A 41 10.15 12.84 2.43
N LYS A 42 10.34 11.57 2.83
CA LYS A 42 11.66 11.03 3.18
C LYS A 42 12.14 9.93 2.25
N HIS A 43 11.22 9.23 1.61
CA HIS A 43 11.51 8.00 0.88
C HIS A 43 10.81 7.98 -0.46
N ARG A 44 11.39 7.22 -1.39
CA ARG A 44 10.73 6.90 -2.64
C ARG A 44 9.65 5.86 -2.39
N ILE A 45 8.42 6.15 -2.82
CA ILE A 45 7.28 5.25 -2.65
C ILE A 45 6.84 4.69 -3.99
N THR A 46 6.71 3.37 -4.05
CA THR A 46 6.12 2.67 -5.18
C THR A 46 4.78 2.06 -4.76
N ILE A 47 3.70 2.47 -5.42
CA ILE A 47 2.35 1.94 -5.21
C ILE A 47 2.04 0.95 -6.31
N VAL A 48 1.62 -0.26 -5.94
CA VAL A 48 1.30 -1.34 -6.89
C VAL A 48 -0.19 -1.53 -6.96
N ILE A 49 -0.79 -1.28 -8.13
CA ILE A 49 -2.23 -1.35 -8.35
C ILE A 49 -2.59 -2.36 -9.43
N LEU A 50 -3.87 -2.74 -9.51
CA LEU A 50 -4.43 -3.50 -10.62
C LEU A 50 -4.85 -2.57 -11.77
N LYS A 51 -4.68 -3.04 -13.00
CA LYS A 51 -5.20 -2.39 -14.21
C LYS A 51 -6.71 -2.19 -14.11
N GLU A 52 -7.45 -3.16 -13.60
CA GLU A 52 -8.89 -3.04 -13.36
C GLU A 52 -9.25 -1.86 -12.44
N HIS A 53 -8.44 -1.62 -11.40
CA HIS A 53 -8.66 -0.46 -10.51
C HIS A 53 -8.44 0.86 -11.24
N ASP A 54 -7.48 0.92 -12.15
CA ASP A 54 -7.21 2.09 -12.96
C ASP A 54 -8.34 2.36 -13.95
N GLU A 55 -8.79 1.34 -14.68
CA GLU A 55 -9.85 1.42 -15.67
C GLU A 55 -11.21 1.78 -15.06
N ARG A 56 -11.56 1.19 -13.90
CA ARG A 56 -12.88 1.40 -13.26
C ARG A 56 -12.94 2.65 -12.37
N PHE A 57 -11.83 3.02 -11.75
CA PHE A 57 -11.84 4.05 -10.68
C PHE A 57 -10.83 5.17 -10.93
N MET A 58 -10.15 5.18 -12.09
CA MET A 58 -9.11 6.16 -12.42
C MET A 58 -8.01 6.22 -11.34
N ALA A 59 -7.54 5.04 -10.90
CA ALA A 59 -6.67 4.93 -9.74
C ALA A 59 -5.38 5.73 -9.91
N ARG A 60 -4.68 5.64 -11.05
CA ARG A 60 -3.46 6.42 -11.31
C ARG A 60 -3.71 7.92 -11.19
N LYS A 61 -4.76 8.40 -11.85
CA LYS A 61 -5.11 9.83 -11.82
C LYS A 61 -5.33 10.32 -10.39
N LYS A 62 -6.06 9.57 -9.57
CA LYS A 62 -6.30 9.92 -8.17
C LYS A 62 -5.03 9.91 -7.33
N LEU A 63 -4.14 8.96 -7.59
CA LEU A 63 -2.84 8.90 -6.92
C LEU A 63 -1.94 10.07 -7.36
N GLU A 64 -1.94 10.43 -8.64
CA GLU A 64 -1.23 11.61 -9.15
C GLU A 64 -1.78 12.92 -8.57
N GLU A 65 -3.10 13.03 -8.43
CA GLU A 65 -3.75 14.19 -7.79
C GLU A 65 -3.37 14.30 -6.29
N ALA A 66 -3.28 13.17 -5.59
CA ALA A 66 -2.96 13.13 -4.18
C ALA A 66 -1.46 13.37 -3.87
N PHE A 67 -0.57 12.81 -4.66
CA PHE A 67 0.86 12.75 -4.36
C PHE A 67 1.76 13.52 -5.33
N GLY A 68 1.23 13.92 -6.48
CA GLY A 68 2.02 14.51 -7.55
C GLY A 68 3.09 13.55 -8.07
N ASN A 69 4.31 14.06 -8.20
CA ASN A 69 5.47 13.30 -8.68
C ASN A 69 6.27 12.60 -7.56
N LYS A 70 5.74 12.54 -6.34
CA LYS A 70 6.44 11.95 -5.18
C LYS A 70 6.37 10.42 -5.14
N ILE A 71 5.57 9.82 -6.01
CA ILE A 71 5.39 8.37 -6.06
C ILE A 71 5.65 7.80 -7.45
N ASP A 72 5.99 6.51 -7.48
CA ASP A 72 5.93 5.68 -8.68
C ASP A 72 4.73 4.75 -8.61
N THR A 73 4.08 4.49 -9.73
CA THR A 73 2.95 3.55 -9.81
C THR A 73 3.30 2.38 -10.73
N VAL A 74 3.18 1.17 -10.21
CA VAL A 74 3.29 -0.08 -10.98
C VAL A 74 1.89 -0.64 -11.19
N VAL A 75 1.53 -0.88 -12.43
CA VAL A 75 0.22 -1.44 -12.81
C VAL A 75 0.38 -2.91 -13.18
N LEU A 76 -0.36 -3.79 -12.53
CA LEU A 76 -0.41 -5.22 -12.81
C LEU A 76 -1.69 -5.56 -13.59
N ASP A 77 -1.54 -6.41 -14.61
CA ASP A 77 -2.68 -6.81 -15.46
C ASP A 77 -3.66 -7.75 -14.77
N LYS A 78 -3.17 -8.52 -13.78
CA LYS A 78 -3.95 -9.54 -13.06
C LYS A 78 -3.71 -9.46 -11.56
N PRO A 79 -4.68 -9.89 -10.75
CA PRO A 79 -4.50 -10.08 -9.32
C PRO A 79 -3.33 -11.03 -9.04
N THR A 80 -2.64 -10.78 -7.96
CA THR A 80 -1.55 -11.62 -7.47
C THR A 80 -2.06 -12.64 -6.45
N SER A 81 -1.25 -13.64 -6.14
CA SER A 81 -1.60 -14.67 -5.14
C SER A 81 -1.55 -14.15 -3.70
N GLY A 82 -1.02 -12.94 -3.48
CA GLY A 82 -0.95 -12.30 -2.18
C GLY A 82 0.04 -11.14 -2.14
N PRO A 83 0.19 -10.49 -0.98
CA PRO A 83 1.07 -9.33 -0.83
C PRO A 83 2.52 -9.59 -1.23
N ALA A 84 3.07 -10.75 -0.89
CA ALA A 84 4.43 -11.14 -1.25
C ALA A 84 4.63 -11.24 -2.77
N ASP A 85 3.67 -11.84 -3.48
CA ASP A 85 3.69 -11.90 -4.94
C ASP A 85 3.56 -10.50 -5.56
N THR A 86 2.70 -9.64 -5.01
CA THR A 86 2.59 -8.25 -5.44
C THR A 86 3.93 -7.52 -5.35
N VAL A 87 4.63 -7.66 -4.24
CA VAL A 87 5.96 -7.08 -4.03
C VAL A 87 6.98 -7.65 -5.03
N TYR A 88 6.99 -8.95 -5.22
CA TYR A 88 7.85 -9.61 -6.21
C TYR A 88 7.61 -9.07 -7.61
N GLN A 89 6.35 -8.93 -8.05
CA GLN A 89 6.00 -8.37 -9.34
C GLN A 89 6.44 -6.91 -9.47
N ALA A 90 6.33 -6.13 -8.41
CA ALA A 90 6.80 -4.76 -8.36
C ALA A 90 8.32 -4.67 -8.56
N ILE A 91 9.08 -5.49 -7.85
CA ILE A 91 10.55 -5.57 -7.98
C ILE A 91 10.93 -5.98 -9.41
N LYS A 92 10.26 -6.99 -9.96
CA LYS A 92 10.56 -7.50 -11.31
C LYS A 92 10.25 -6.49 -12.42
N ARG A 93 9.16 -5.72 -12.29
CA ARG A 93 8.71 -4.74 -13.29
C ARG A 93 9.18 -3.34 -13.00
N GLY A 94 9.61 -3.10 -11.78
CA GLY A 94 9.73 -1.77 -11.23
C GLY A 94 11.08 -1.15 -11.35
N ARG A 95 11.07 0.10 -11.01
CA ARG A 95 12.21 0.99 -10.88
C ARG A 95 12.76 0.97 -9.46
N ILE A 96 12.65 -0.18 -8.80
CA ILE A 96 13.03 -0.34 -7.40
C ILE A 96 14.52 -0.64 -7.34
N ASN A 97 15.24 0.11 -6.54
CA ASN A 97 16.65 -0.16 -6.30
C ASN A 97 16.78 -1.33 -5.31
N VAL A 98 17.05 -2.52 -5.85
CA VAL A 98 17.20 -3.76 -5.06
C VAL A 98 18.39 -3.74 -4.10
N ASN A 99 19.30 -2.79 -4.22
CA ASN A 99 20.42 -2.61 -3.30
C ASN A 99 20.08 -1.67 -2.12
N SER A 100 18.89 -1.08 -2.11
CA SER A 100 18.42 -0.26 -0.99
C SER A 100 17.64 -1.08 0.02
N SER A 101 17.61 -0.61 1.26
CA SER A 101 16.67 -1.14 2.26
C SER A 101 15.24 -0.99 1.74
N LEU A 102 14.42 -2.00 1.97
CA LEU A 102 13.03 -2.07 1.51
C LEU A 102 12.07 -2.13 2.69
N LEU A 103 11.09 -1.24 2.70
CA LEU A 103 9.93 -1.30 3.59
C LEU A 103 8.69 -1.71 2.79
N ILE A 104 8.02 -2.76 3.23
CA ILE A 104 6.72 -3.17 2.71
C ILE A 104 5.65 -2.67 3.68
N LYS A 105 4.76 -1.82 3.20
CA LYS A 105 3.73 -1.14 4.00
C LYS A 105 2.34 -1.48 3.45
N ASP A 106 1.41 -1.88 4.31
CA ASP A 106 0.01 -2.02 3.92
C ASP A 106 -0.63 -0.67 3.52
N CYS A 107 -1.71 -0.71 2.75
CA CYS A 107 -2.35 0.47 2.19
C CYS A 107 -3.46 1.08 3.08
N ASP A 108 -3.81 0.40 4.17
CA ASP A 108 -4.94 0.75 5.04
C ASP A 108 -4.56 0.89 6.53
N GLY A 109 -3.30 0.66 6.86
CA GLY A 109 -2.78 0.83 8.21
C GLY A 109 -2.16 2.22 8.41
N PHE A 110 -2.59 2.93 9.46
CA PHE A 110 -1.96 4.16 9.90
C PHE A 110 -1.15 3.87 11.16
N TYR A 111 0.15 3.69 11.00
CA TYR A 111 1.10 3.51 12.10
C TYR A 111 2.46 4.08 11.73
N GLN A 112 3.20 4.45 12.73
CA GLN A 112 4.57 4.93 12.61
C GLN A 112 5.51 3.83 13.08
N THR A 113 6.53 3.55 12.28
CA THR A 113 7.58 2.60 12.61
C THR A 113 8.92 3.29 12.67
N GLU A 114 9.78 2.87 13.57
CA GLU A 114 11.18 3.26 13.55
C GLU A 114 11.92 2.45 12.47
N GLU A 115 12.82 3.11 11.75
CA GLU A 115 13.71 2.42 10.82
C GLU A 115 14.70 1.57 11.63
N LYS A 116 14.83 0.31 11.26
CA LYS A 116 15.76 -0.64 11.88
C LYS A 116 16.54 -1.39 10.83
N ASP A 117 17.79 -1.67 11.14
CA ASP A 117 18.63 -2.51 10.29
C ASP A 117 18.23 -3.98 10.36
N GLY A 118 18.48 -4.71 9.26
CA GLY A 118 18.22 -6.13 9.13
C GLY A 118 16.80 -6.46 8.68
N ASN A 119 16.44 -7.74 8.78
CA ASN A 119 15.10 -8.22 8.46
C ASN A 119 14.20 -8.08 9.68
N VAL A 120 13.27 -7.15 9.61
CA VAL A 120 12.37 -6.79 10.73
C VAL A 120 10.92 -6.95 10.32
N ILE A 121 10.12 -7.55 11.19
CA ILE A 121 8.66 -7.57 11.09
C ILE A 121 8.10 -6.75 12.25
N TYR A 122 7.28 -5.75 11.92
CA TYR A 122 6.60 -4.94 12.92
C TYR A 122 5.30 -5.63 13.33
N ILE A 123 5.15 -5.87 14.63
CA ILE A 123 3.97 -6.49 15.21
C ILE A 123 3.39 -5.61 16.32
N ALA A 124 2.07 -5.62 16.46
CA ALA A 124 1.37 -5.01 17.58
C ALA A 124 0.96 -6.06 18.61
N LYS A 125 1.03 -5.72 19.90
CA LYS A 125 0.50 -6.59 20.95
C LYS A 125 -1.01 -6.62 20.87
N LEU A 126 -1.59 -7.82 20.77
CA LEU A 126 -3.05 -8.04 20.71
C LEU A 126 -3.80 -7.46 21.92
N SER A 127 -3.15 -7.44 23.10
CA SER A 127 -3.75 -6.89 24.33
C SER A 127 -4.11 -5.40 24.23
N ASN A 128 -3.50 -4.66 23.32
CA ASN A 128 -3.73 -3.23 23.15
C ASN A 128 -4.77 -2.89 22.06
N HIS A 129 -5.32 -3.92 21.39
CA HIS A 129 -6.29 -3.74 20.32
C HIS A 129 -7.58 -4.52 20.56
N PRO A 130 -8.61 -3.91 21.18
CA PRO A 130 -9.86 -4.60 21.48
C PRO A 130 -10.60 -5.14 20.24
N ARG A 131 -10.31 -4.62 19.04
CA ARG A 131 -10.93 -5.06 17.79
C ARG A 131 -10.32 -6.32 17.17
N ILE A 132 -9.14 -6.74 17.58
CA ILE A 132 -8.48 -7.93 17.02
C ILE A 132 -9.07 -9.23 17.59
N ARG A 133 -9.74 -9.18 18.76
CA ARG A 133 -10.40 -10.34 19.38
C ARG A 133 -11.57 -10.89 18.56
N THR A 134 -12.11 -10.12 17.64
CA THR A 134 -13.28 -10.53 16.82
C THR A 134 -12.91 -10.99 15.41
N ALA A 135 -11.66 -10.81 14.98
CA ALA A 135 -11.24 -11.19 13.63
C ALA A 135 -10.77 -12.65 13.51
N GLY A 136 -10.69 -13.39 14.59
CA GLY A 136 -10.21 -14.78 14.67
C GLY A 136 -11.24 -15.78 15.19
N ALA A 137 -12.50 -15.39 15.24
CA ALA A 137 -13.58 -16.31 15.55
C ALA A 137 -14.25 -16.83 14.28
#